data_1f89858297f3055103945c9cba34ec33
#
_entry.id   1f89858297f3055103945c9cba34ec33
#
_cell.length_a   1.000
_cell.length_b   1.000
_cell.length_c   1.000
_cell.angle_alpha   90.00
_cell.angle_beta   90.00
_cell.angle_gamma   90.00
#
_symmetry.space_group_name_H-M   'P 1'
#
loop_
_entity.id
_entity.type
_entity.pdbx_description
1 polymer ?
#
loop_
_entity_poly.entity_id
_entity_poly.type
_entity_poly.pdbx_seq_one_letter_code
_entity_poly.pdbx_strand_id
1 'polypeptide(L)'
;RGAAVTAVNVEPGRCGENWDSCPHLTTGETFDFACAGCGDCCRKRRDLVLSGYDLYRIARRLRLSPRIVASAFCKSYVADTTCLPALRLTPDPKTGDCRFFEGSACAIHAARPLACALYPLGQSIDTVTAKMEYYVQTPLCGARAGKRTLQDYLNDAAIPDRAGIDARWAIVCTQLSKKLQAAGGQNN
;
A
#
# COMPACT_ATOMS: atom_id res chain seq x y z
N ARG A 1 17.39 16.46 4.69
CA ARG A 1 16.38 15.46 5.15
C ARG A 1 15.46 15.20 3.96
N GLY A 2 15.72 14.12 3.21
CA GLY A 2 14.92 13.73 2.06
C GLY A 2 13.77 12.84 2.52
N ALA A 3 12.58 13.38 2.67
CA ALA A 3 11.39 12.58 2.88
C ALA A 3 11.14 11.76 1.60
N ALA A 4 11.28 10.47 1.71
CA ALA A 4 10.93 9.55 0.64
C ALA A 4 9.43 9.31 0.66
N VAL A 5 8.75 9.85 -0.32
CA VAL A 5 7.33 9.57 -0.53
C VAL A 5 7.21 8.27 -1.27
N THR A 6 7.13 7.17 -0.54
CA THR A 6 6.49 5.98 -1.11
C THR A 6 5.03 6.10 -0.78
N ALA A 7 4.26 6.55 -1.75
CA ALA A 7 2.83 6.63 -1.62
C ALA A 7 2.24 5.22 -1.58
N VAL A 8 2.24 4.62 -0.41
CA VAL A 8 1.13 3.78 -0.04
C VAL A 8 0.06 4.76 0.41
N ASN A 9 -0.75 5.21 -0.53
CA ASN A 9 -1.86 6.10 -0.24
C ASN A 9 -2.84 5.37 0.66
N VAL A 10 -2.72 5.63 1.95
CA VAL A 10 -3.80 5.42 2.90
C VAL A 10 -4.54 6.75 2.96
N GLU A 11 -5.86 6.69 2.94
CA GLU A 11 -6.70 7.90 2.94
C GLU A 11 -6.23 8.92 3.98
N PRO A 12 -6.15 10.23 3.62
CA PRO A 12 -5.95 11.29 4.60
C PRO A 12 -7.06 11.21 5.65
N GLY A 13 -6.70 11.13 6.90
CA GLY A 13 -7.69 11.19 7.98
C GLY A 13 -7.46 10.24 9.15
N ARG A 14 -6.52 9.30 9.08
CA ARG A 14 -6.35 8.30 10.15
C ARG A 14 -5.21 8.57 11.13
N CYS A 15 -4.21 9.34 10.72
CA CYS A 15 -3.25 9.97 11.63
C CYS A 15 -3.21 11.50 11.42
N GLY A 16 -4.27 12.10 10.85
CA GLY A 16 -4.24 13.47 10.35
C GLY A 16 -3.44 13.58 9.04
N GLU A 17 -3.30 14.78 8.53
CA GLU A 17 -2.53 15.06 7.29
C GLU A 17 -1.01 14.92 7.47
N ASN A 18 -0.55 14.66 8.69
CA ASN A 18 0.86 14.58 9.05
C ASN A 18 1.22 13.17 9.53
N TRP A 19 1.85 12.39 8.66
CA TRP A 19 2.36 11.04 8.95
C TRP A 19 3.40 11.01 10.07
N ASP A 20 4.14 12.10 10.25
CA ASP A 20 5.13 12.24 11.32
C ASP A 20 4.48 12.26 12.71
N SER A 21 3.16 12.47 12.78
CA SER A 21 2.38 12.41 14.03
C SER A 21 1.90 11.01 14.41
N CYS A 22 2.02 10.03 13.51
CA CYS A 22 1.63 8.66 13.79
C CYS A 22 2.66 7.97 14.70
N PRO A 23 2.24 7.12 15.64
CA PRO A 23 3.16 6.32 16.41
C PRO A 23 4.00 5.41 15.51
N HIS A 24 5.32 5.59 15.54
CA HIS A 24 6.26 4.72 14.87
C HIS A 24 6.47 3.45 15.67
N LEU A 25 6.67 2.33 14.98
CA LEU A 25 6.94 1.04 15.59
C LEU A 25 8.31 0.51 15.15
N THR A 26 9.05 0.00 16.12
CA THR A 26 10.23 -0.85 15.91
C THR A 26 9.84 -2.33 15.97
N THR A 27 10.67 -3.21 15.45
CA THR A 27 10.37 -4.64 15.30
C THR A 27 10.02 -5.35 16.59
N GLY A 28 10.57 -4.90 17.75
CA GLY A 28 10.29 -5.46 19.06
C GLY A 28 9.07 -4.88 19.77
N GLU A 29 8.52 -3.77 19.27
CA GLU A 29 7.33 -3.15 19.86
C GLU A 29 6.06 -3.89 19.49
N THR A 30 5.08 -3.80 20.39
CA THR A 30 3.79 -4.49 20.24
C THR A 30 2.68 -3.50 19.95
N PHE A 31 1.71 -3.94 19.17
CA PHE A 31 0.45 -3.24 18.96
C PHE A 31 -0.73 -4.21 19.03
N ASP A 32 -1.91 -3.67 19.24
CA ASP A 32 -3.12 -4.45 19.48
C ASP A 32 -4.03 -4.42 18.25
N PHE A 33 -3.82 -5.38 17.34
CA PHE A 33 -4.68 -5.57 16.18
C PHE A 33 -4.65 -7.02 15.71
N ALA A 34 -5.83 -7.58 15.44
CA ALA A 34 -5.97 -8.78 14.63
C ALA A 34 -7.07 -8.60 13.58
N CYS A 35 -6.80 -9.06 12.39
CA CYS A 35 -7.77 -9.05 11.32
C CYS A 35 -8.92 -10.02 11.66
N ALA A 36 -10.12 -9.48 11.82
CA ALA A 36 -11.34 -10.28 12.06
C ALA A 36 -12.00 -10.78 10.77
N GLY A 37 -11.40 -10.49 9.61
CA GLY A 37 -12.01 -10.84 8.31
C GLY A 37 -13.31 -10.10 7.99
N CYS A 38 -13.62 -9.02 8.71
CA CYS A 38 -14.90 -8.30 8.58
C CYS A 38 -15.12 -7.62 7.21
N GLY A 39 -14.06 -7.43 6.43
CA GLY A 39 -14.10 -6.78 5.13
C GLY A 39 -14.25 -5.26 5.15
N ASP A 40 -14.31 -4.61 6.32
CA ASP A 40 -14.48 -3.15 6.40
C ASP A 40 -13.36 -2.38 5.71
N CYS A 41 -12.12 -2.89 5.75
CA CYS A 41 -11.00 -2.33 5.00
C CYS A 41 -11.14 -2.48 3.47
N CYS A 42 -12.09 -3.30 2.99
CA CYS A 42 -12.42 -3.48 1.57
C CYS A 42 -13.64 -2.66 1.14
N ARG A 43 -14.44 -2.17 2.10
CA ARG A 43 -15.66 -1.41 1.80
C ARG A 43 -15.34 0.03 1.46
N LYS A 44 -16.04 0.57 0.45
CA LYS A 44 -15.91 1.96 -0.02
C LYS A 44 -14.45 2.38 -0.27
N ARG A 45 -13.62 1.43 -0.71
CA ARG A 45 -12.20 1.65 -0.95
C ARG A 45 -11.96 2.21 -2.35
N ARG A 46 -11.44 3.46 -2.44
CA ARG A 46 -11.27 4.18 -3.71
C ARG A 46 -9.83 4.56 -4.03
N ASP A 47 -8.92 4.34 -3.12
CA ASP A 47 -7.58 4.92 -3.08
C ASP A 47 -6.43 3.91 -3.21
N LEU A 48 -6.71 2.65 -3.54
CA LEU A 48 -5.72 1.60 -3.51
C LEU A 48 -4.79 1.66 -4.73
N VAL A 49 -3.66 2.30 -4.55
CA VAL A 49 -2.58 2.38 -5.55
C VAL A 49 -1.78 1.07 -5.54
N LEU A 50 -1.44 0.59 -6.72
CA LEU A 50 -0.68 -0.64 -6.92
C LEU A 50 0.76 -0.33 -7.34
N SER A 51 1.72 -1.03 -6.74
CA SER A 51 3.06 -1.16 -7.30
C SER A 51 3.04 -2.12 -8.50
N GLY A 52 4.10 -2.11 -9.30
CA GLY A 52 4.25 -3.10 -10.37
C GLY A 52 4.30 -4.53 -9.84
N TYR A 53 4.82 -4.72 -8.64
CA TYR A 53 4.85 -6.04 -8.00
C TYR A 53 3.47 -6.47 -7.49
N ASP A 54 2.66 -5.55 -6.97
CA ASP A 54 1.25 -5.85 -6.63
C ASP A 54 0.47 -6.31 -7.87
N LEU A 55 0.60 -5.58 -8.98
CA LEU A 55 -0.02 -5.94 -10.26
C LEU A 55 0.40 -7.34 -10.72
N TYR A 56 1.70 -7.64 -10.64
CA TYR A 56 2.23 -8.96 -10.99
C TYR A 56 1.63 -10.07 -10.11
N ARG A 57 1.58 -9.88 -8.78
CA ARG A 57 1.03 -10.88 -7.85
C ARG A 57 -0.45 -11.14 -8.09
N ILE A 58 -1.24 -10.08 -8.32
CA ILE A 58 -2.66 -10.19 -8.66
C ILE A 58 -2.83 -10.95 -9.97
N ALA A 59 -2.07 -10.60 -10.99
CA ALA A 59 -2.11 -11.25 -12.29
C ALA A 59 -1.82 -12.76 -12.20
N ARG A 60 -0.78 -13.13 -11.45
CA ARG A 60 -0.44 -14.53 -11.16
C ARG A 60 -1.57 -15.26 -10.44
N ARG A 61 -2.18 -14.64 -9.44
CA ARG A 61 -3.30 -15.22 -8.66
C ARG A 61 -4.54 -15.47 -9.53
N LEU A 62 -4.84 -14.52 -10.41
CA LEU A 62 -6.00 -14.61 -11.31
C LEU A 62 -5.72 -15.44 -12.57
N ARG A 63 -4.47 -15.84 -12.82
CA ARG A 63 -4.02 -16.51 -14.05
C ARG A 63 -4.30 -15.66 -15.31
N LEU A 64 -4.13 -14.37 -15.18
CA LEU A 64 -4.30 -13.38 -16.24
C LEU A 64 -2.96 -12.68 -16.52
N SER A 65 -2.84 -12.08 -17.72
CA SER A 65 -1.69 -11.21 -17.95
C SER A 65 -1.81 -9.90 -17.15
N PRO A 66 -0.68 -9.28 -16.73
CA PRO A 66 -0.71 -7.99 -16.05
C PRO A 66 -1.47 -6.91 -16.84
N ARG A 67 -1.38 -6.94 -18.17
CA ARG A 67 -2.11 -6.02 -19.05
C ARG A 67 -3.63 -6.18 -18.91
N ILE A 68 -4.12 -7.41 -18.86
CA ILE A 68 -5.56 -7.68 -18.66
C ILE A 68 -6.00 -7.20 -17.28
N VAL A 69 -5.22 -7.48 -16.24
CA VAL A 69 -5.55 -7.01 -14.88
C VAL A 69 -5.59 -5.48 -14.83
N ALA A 70 -4.60 -4.82 -15.42
CA ALA A 70 -4.55 -3.35 -15.47
C ALA A 70 -5.77 -2.77 -16.19
N SER A 71 -6.16 -3.33 -17.34
CA SER A 71 -7.30 -2.82 -18.13
C SER A 71 -8.65 -3.12 -17.50
N ALA A 72 -8.82 -4.29 -16.87
CA ALA A 72 -10.11 -4.73 -16.34
C ALA A 72 -10.40 -4.22 -14.92
N PHE A 73 -9.38 -4.06 -14.09
CA PHE A 73 -9.55 -3.78 -12.66
C PHE A 73 -8.93 -2.47 -12.20
N CYS A 74 -8.17 -1.78 -13.05
CA CYS A 74 -7.45 -0.57 -12.64
C CYS A 74 -7.80 0.63 -13.51
N LYS A 75 -7.52 1.80 -12.96
CA LYS A 75 -7.46 3.08 -13.69
C LYS A 75 -6.02 3.59 -13.64
N SER A 76 -5.46 3.92 -14.80
CA SER A 76 -4.18 4.62 -14.90
C SER A 76 -4.37 6.13 -14.74
N TYR A 77 -3.41 6.79 -14.14
CA TYR A 77 -3.35 8.24 -14.01
C TYR A 77 -1.89 8.67 -13.82
N VAL A 78 -1.62 9.93 -13.99
CA VAL A 78 -0.32 10.52 -13.64
C VAL A 78 -0.45 11.08 -12.23
N ALA A 79 0.43 10.68 -11.33
CA ALA A 79 0.41 11.14 -9.94
C ALA A 79 1.04 12.55 -9.87
N ASP A 80 0.29 13.52 -9.34
CA ASP A 80 0.69 14.93 -9.30
C ASP A 80 2.02 15.15 -8.52
N THR A 81 2.20 14.40 -7.44
CA THR A 81 3.39 14.53 -6.57
C THR A 81 4.66 13.94 -7.18
N THR A 82 4.54 12.92 -8.02
CA THR A 82 5.70 12.20 -8.59
C THR A 82 5.88 12.40 -10.08
N CYS A 83 4.85 12.89 -10.78
CA CYS A 83 4.77 12.99 -12.24
C CYS A 83 4.93 11.62 -12.94
N LEU A 84 4.73 10.52 -12.21
CA LEU A 84 4.84 9.17 -12.74
C LEU A 84 3.47 8.57 -13.05
N PRO A 85 3.37 7.69 -14.07
CA PRO A 85 2.18 6.91 -14.28
C PRO A 85 1.97 5.95 -13.11
N ALA A 86 0.76 5.92 -12.59
CA ALA A 86 0.35 5.06 -11.49
C ALA A 86 -0.93 4.30 -11.85
N LEU A 87 -1.13 3.16 -11.19
CA LEU A 87 -2.33 2.36 -11.30
C LEU A 87 -3.07 2.35 -9.97
N ARG A 88 -4.37 2.55 -10.02
CA ARG A 88 -5.26 2.45 -8.87
C ARG A 88 -6.35 1.42 -9.15
N LEU A 89 -6.66 0.55 -8.20
CA LEU A 89 -7.80 -0.35 -8.30
C LEU A 89 -9.09 0.46 -8.42
N THR A 90 -9.92 0.11 -9.39
CA THR A 90 -11.26 0.69 -9.52
C THR A 90 -12.22 -0.04 -8.59
N PRO A 91 -13.01 0.67 -7.78
CA PRO A 91 -14.05 0.06 -6.98
C PRO A 91 -15.16 -0.53 -7.86
N ASP A 92 -15.97 -1.39 -7.27
CA ASP A 92 -17.21 -1.81 -7.89
C ASP A 92 -18.12 -0.59 -8.10
N PRO A 93 -18.65 -0.36 -9.32
CA PRO A 93 -19.40 0.85 -9.62
C PRO A 93 -20.75 0.93 -8.90
N LYS A 94 -21.29 -0.20 -8.44
CA LYS A 94 -22.60 -0.26 -7.75
C LYS A 94 -22.45 -0.07 -6.25
N THR A 95 -21.46 -0.73 -5.64
CA THR A 95 -21.30 -0.75 -4.18
C THR A 95 -20.24 0.23 -3.69
N GLY A 96 -19.26 0.57 -4.52
CA GLY A 96 -18.07 1.34 -4.15
C GLY A 96 -17.02 0.52 -3.40
N ASP A 97 -17.24 -0.77 -3.22
CA ASP A 97 -16.33 -1.68 -2.54
C ASP A 97 -15.19 -2.14 -3.45
N CYS A 98 -14.16 -2.72 -2.85
CA CYS A 98 -13.10 -3.37 -3.62
C CYS A 98 -13.67 -4.49 -4.49
N ARG A 99 -13.32 -4.53 -5.78
CA ARG A 99 -13.83 -5.56 -6.73
C ARG A 99 -13.45 -6.99 -6.38
N PHE A 100 -12.47 -7.19 -5.51
CA PHE A 100 -12.06 -8.49 -5.01
C PHE A 100 -12.69 -8.84 -3.66
N PHE A 101 -13.63 -8.03 -3.20
CA PHE A 101 -14.37 -8.31 -1.99
C PHE A 101 -15.65 -9.11 -2.32
N GLU A 102 -15.71 -10.35 -1.87
CA GLU A 102 -16.82 -11.28 -2.11
C GLU A 102 -17.67 -11.43 -0.83
N GLY A 103 -18.28 -10.32 -0.38
CA GLY A 103 -19.22 -10.29 0.75
C GLY A 103 -18.61 -10.47 2.13
N SER A 104 -17.75 -11.47 2.32
CA SER A 104 -17.09 -11.76 3.61
C SER A 104 -15.60 -12.05 3.48
N ALA A 105 -15.05 -12.14 2.26
CA ALA A 105 -13.68 -12.52 2.03
C ALA A 105 -13.06 -11.77 0.86
N CYS A 106 -11.73 -11.74 0.83
CA CYS A 106 -10.96 -11.21 -0.29
C CYS A 106 -10.56 -12.35 -1.23
N ALA A 107 -11.05 -12.34 -2.48
CA ALA A 107 -10.75 -13.36 -3.49
C ALA A 107 -9.26 -13.48 -3.81
N ILE A 108 -8.52 -12.40 -3.63
CA ILE A 108 -7.07 -12.36 -3.85
C ILE A 108 -6.27 -12.26 -2.54
N HIS A 109 -6.80 -12.74 -1.41
CA HIS A 109 -6.17 -12.53 -0.09
C HIS A 109 -4.69 -12.90 -0.04
N ALA A 110 -4.28 -14.02 -0.62
CA ALA A 110 -2.88 -14.46 -0.70
C ALA A 110 -2.00 -13.55 -1.60
N ALA A 111 -2.61 -12.78 -2.50
CA ALA A 111 -1.94 -11.87 -3.43
C ALA A 111 -2.36 -10.41 -3.19
N ARG A 112 -2.91 -10.11 -2.01
CA ARG A 112 -3.37 -8.76 -1.66
C ARG A 112 -2.24 -7.74 -1.82
N PRO A 113 -2.55 -6.52 -2.28
CA PRO A 113 -1.59 -5.43 -2.38
C PRO A 113 -0.89 -5.13 -1.06
N LEU A 114 0.29 -4.50 -1.13
CA LEU A 114 1.08 -4.15 0.06
C LEU A 114 0.25 -3.38 1.09
N ALA A 115 -0.48 -2.37 0.65
CA ALA A 115 -1.33 -1.56 1.53
C ALA A 115 -2.41 -2.38 2.25
N CYS A 116 -2.95 -3.44 1.61
CA CYS A 116 -3.89 -4.35 2.23
C CYS A 116 -3.20 -5.33 3.18
N ALA A 117 -1.98 -5.77 2.84
CA ALA A 117 -1.22 -6.70 3.65
C ALA A 117 -0.71 -6.06 4.94
N LEU A 118 -0.36 -4.78 4.88
CA LEU A 118 0.12 -4.00 6.02
C LEU A 118 -1.00 -3.47 6.92
N TYR A 119 -2.23 -3.33 6.43
CA TYR A 119 -3.30 -2.70 7.22
C TYR A 119 -3.42 -3.31 8.64
N PRO A 120 -3.45 -2.53 9.71
CA PRO A 120 -3.60 -1.09 9.79
C PRO A 120 -2.26 -0.32 9.83
N LEU A 121 -1.16 -0.95 9.49
CA LEU A 121 0.13 -0.28 9.46
C LEU A 121 0.30 0.54 8.18
N GLY A 122 1.01 1.64 8.29
CA GLY A 122 1.65 2.33 7.19
C GLY A 122 3.13 1.98 7.15
N GLN A 123 3.74 2.20 5.98
CA GLN A 123 5.16 1.98 5.74
C GLN A 123 5.74 3.16 4.99
N SER A 124 6.88 3.64 5.43
CA SER A 124 7.75 4.55 4.67
C SER A 124 9.10 3.89 4.41
N ILE A 125 9.81 4.39 3.42
CA ILE A 125 11.17 3.94 3.11
C ILE A 125 12.08 5.14 2.94
N ASP A 126 13.20 5.13 3.63
CA ASP A 126 14.32 6.02 3.32
C ASP A 126 15.01 5.50 2.06
N THR A 127 14.89 6.25 0.97
CA THR A 127 15.44 5.83 -0.34
C THR A 127 16.97 5.94 -0.45
N VAL A 128 17.63 6.50 0.55
CA VAL A 128 19.10 6.57 0.63
C VAL A 128 19.63 5.33 1.33
N THR A 129 19.07 5.00 2.49
CA THR A 129 19.52 3.89 3.33
C THR A 129 18.76 2.59 3.06
N ALA A 130 17.66 2.63 2.30
CA ALA A 130 16.70 1.55 2.10
C ALA A 130 16.05 1.05 3.42
N LYS A 131 16.16 1.82 4.51
CA LYS A 131 15.55 1.50 5.79
C LYS A 131 14.04 1.68 5.70
N MET A 132 13.31 0.66 6.13
CA MET A 132 11.85 0.73 6.26
C MET A 132 11.45 1.14 7.67
N GLU A 133 10.46 2.00 7.76
CA GLU A 133 9.86 2.46 9.00
C GLU A 133 8.36 2.17 8.94
N TYR A 134 7.79 1.77 10.07
CA TYR A 134 6.39 1.40 10.18
C TYR A 134 5.70 2.30 11.21
N TYR A 135 4.45 2.63 10.96
CA TYR A 135 3.63 3.43 11.87
C TYR A 135 2.21 2.85 11.95
N VAL A 136 1.60 3.02 13.10
CA VAL A 136 0.25 2.52 13.37
C VAL A 136 -0.77 3.60 12.99
N GLN A 137 -1.74 3.19 12.19
CA GLN A 137 -2.93 3.98 11.92
C GLN A 137 -4.07 3.50 12.82
N THR A 138 -4.99 4.38 13.15
CA THR A 138 -6.21 3.98 13.85
C THR A 138 -7.03 3.06 12.94
N PRO A 139 -7.20 1.77 13.28
CA PRO A 139 -7.97 0.87 12.44
C PRO A 139 -9.45 1.24 12.44
N LEU A 140 -10.10 1.18 11.28
CA LEU A 140 -11.56 1.32 11.17
C LEU A 140 -12.29 0.06 11.62
N CYS A 141 -11.58 -1.04 11.67
CA CYS A 141 -12.13 -2.37 11.93
C CYS A 141 -11.09 -3.19 12.70
N GLY A 142 -11.49 -4.35 13.07
CA GLY A 142 -10.63 -5.34 13.70
C GLY A 142 -11.04 -5.60 15.14
N ALA A 143 -10.70 -6.78 15.58
CA ALA A 143 -10.77 -7.13 16.98
C ALA A 143 -9.48 -6.70 17.66
N ARG A 144 -9.58 -6.22 18.87
CA ARG A 144 -8.45 -6.21 19.79
C ARG A 144 -8.21 -7.66 20.19
N ALA A 145 -7.15 -8.26 19.71
CA ALA A 145 -6.91 -9.69 19.87
C ALA A 145 -5.62 -9.99 20.65
N GLY A 146 -5.17 -9.00 21.40
CA GLY A 146 -3.95 -9.12 22.19
C GLY A 146 -2.73 -8.54 21.49
N LYS A 147 -1.74 -8.24 22.29
CA LYS A 147 -0.50 -7.64 21.86
C LYS A 147 0.32 -8.66 21.06
N ARG A 148 0.70 -8.25 19.86
CA ARG A 148 1.70 -9.00 19.06
C ARG A 148 2.80 -8.05 18.62
N THR A 149 3.98 -8.59 18.40
CA THR A 149 5.11 -7.77 17.95
C THR A 149 4.92 -7.36 16.49
N LEU A 150 5.52 -6.23 16.12
CA LEU A 150 5.58 -5.81 14.72
C LEU A 150 6.20 -6.92 13.85
N GLN A 151 7.27 -7.55 14.32
CA GLN A 151 7.95 -8.61 13.56
C GLN A 151 7.03 -9.78 13.26
N ASP A 152 6.27 -10.27 14.26
CA ASP A 152 5.33 -11.38 14.05
C ASP A 152 4.24 -11.00 13.06
N TYR A 153 3.74 -9.77 13.15
CA TYR A 153 2.73 -9.28 12.22
C TYR A 153 3.24 -9.22 10.78
N LEU A 154 4.45 -8.71 10.58
CA LEU A 154 5.08 -8.63 9.26
C LEU A 154 5.33 -10.03 8.67
N ASN A 155 5.76 -10.98 9.50
CA ASN A 155 5.99 -12.36 9.09
C ASN A 155 4.68 -13.03 8.63
N ASP A 156 3.61 -12.91 9.42
CA ASP A 156 2.29 -13.47 9.06
C ASP A 156 1.69 -12.84 7.79
N ALA A 157 2.01 -11.59 7.55
CA ALA A 157 1.60 -10.89 6.33
C ALA A 157 2.51 -11.16 5.13
N ALA A 158 3.57 -11.98 5.30
CA ALA A 158 4.60 -12.28 4.30
C ALA A 158 5.27 -11.01 3.73
N ILE A 159 5.44 -10.00 4.58
CA ILE A 159 6.09 -8.75 4.18
C ILE A 159 7.59 -8.94 3.91
N PRO A 160 8.36 -9.71 4.70
CA PRO A 160 9.78 -9.95 4.43
C PRO A 160 10.05 -10.51 3.04
N ASP A 161 9.18 -11.38 2.53
CA ASP A 161 9.33 -12.03 1.21
C ASP A 161 9.28 -11.03 0.04
N ARG A 162 8.67 -9.88 0.25
CA ARG A 162 8.49 -8.84 -0.77
C ARG A 162 9.32 -7.58 -0.53
N ALA A 163 9.83 -7.39 0.68
CA ALA A 163 10.45 -6.14 1.12
C ALA A 163 11.56 -5.62 0.19
N GLY A 164 12.44 -6.51 -0.28
CA GLY A 164 13.52 -6.12 -1.21
C GLY A 164 13.03 -5.68 -2.59
N ILE A 165 11.88 -6.19 -3.07
CA ILE A 165 11.28 -5.78 -4.34
C ILE A 165 10.57 -4.43 -4.15
N ASP A 166 9.81 -4.28 -3.07
CA ASP A 166 9.11 -3.04 -2.75
C ASP A 166 10.08 -1.88 -2.53
N ALA A 167 11.21 -2.14 -1.84
CA ALA A 167 12.27 -1.15 -1.65
C ALA A 167 12.87 -0.68 -2.99
N ARG A 168 13.24 -1.61 -3.86
CA ARG A 168 13.78 -1.27 -5.19
C ARG A 168 12.78 -0.50 -6.03
N TRP A 169 11.51 -0.89 -6.01
CA TRP A 169 10.44 -0.16 -6.69
C TRP A 169 10.36 1.29 -6.21
N ALA A 170 10.33 1.51 -4.90
CA ALA A 170 10.26 2.84 -4.31
C ALA A 170 11.48 3.70 -4.68
N ILE A 171 12.68 3.13 -4.62
CA ILE A 171 13.93 3.83 -4.97
C ILE A 171 13.90 4.27 -6.45
N VAL A 172 13.54 3.35 -7.36
CA VAL A 172 13.48 3.65 -8.80
C VAL A 172 12.43 4.73 -9.08
N CYS A 173 11.23 4.62 -8.50
CA CYS A 173 10.18 5.64 -8.65
C CYS A 173 10.64 7.01 -8.15
N THR A 174 11.31 7.06 -7.00
CA THR A 174 11.84 8.31 -6.45
C THR A 174 12.91 8.93 -7.36
N GLN A 175 13.83 8.13 -7.89
CA GLN A 175 14.87 8.61 -8.81
C GLN A 175 14.29 9.13 -10.12
N LEU A 176 13.30 8.41 -10.69
CA LEU A 176 12.61 8.85 -11.92
C LEU A 176 11.81 10.12 -11.69
N SER A 177 11.07 10.21 -10.58
CA SER A 177 10.32 11.41 -10.21
C SER A 177 11.23 12.64 -10.13
N LYS A 178 12.37 12.53 -9.43
CA LYS A 178 13.36 13.63 -9.34
C LYS A 178 13.86 14.06 -10.72
N LYS A 179 14.15 13.11 -11.61
CA LYS A 179 14.60 13.43 -12.97
C LYS A 179 13.53 14.13 -13.79
N LEU A 180 12.28 13.70 -13.69
CA LEU A 180 11.15 14.32 -14.41
C LEU A 180 10.87 15.74 -13.90
N GLN A 181 10.91 15.96 -12.60
CA GLN A 181 10.74 17.27 -11.98
C GLN A 181 11.85 18.23 -12.40
N ALA A 182 13.11 17.76 -12.43
CA ALA A 182 14.24 18.56 -12.88
C ALA A 182 14.14 18.93 -14.37
N ALA A 183 13.67 18.02 -15.22
CA ALA A 183 13.47 18.27 -16.66
C ALA A 183 12.29 19.21 -16.92
N GLY A 184 11.20 19.08 -16.15
CA GLY A 184 10.04 19.96 -16.28
C GLY A 184 10.28 21.39 -15.80
N GLY A 185 11.19 21.59 -14.84
CA GLY A 185 11.58 22.92 -14.35
C GLY A 185 12.47 23.73 -15.30
N GLN A 186 12.98 23.11 -16.37
CA GLN A 186 13.81 23.78 -17.39
C GLN A 186 13.00 24.37 -18.55
N ASN A 187 11.68 24.13 -18.61
CA ASN A 187 10.80 24.57 -19.71
C ASN A 187 9.80 25.69 -19.31
N ASN A 188 10.08 26.43 -18.23
CA ASN A 188 9.34 27.66 -17.87
C ASN A 188 10.23 28.89 -17.92
#